data_56c725d723a24de26149705a6d1591e1
#
_entry.id   56c725d723a24de26149705a6d1591e1
#
_cell.length_a   1.000
_cell.length_b   1.000
_cell.length_c   1.000
_cell.angle_alpha   90.00
_cell.angle_beta   90.00
_cell.angle_gamma   90.00
#
_symmetry.space_group_name_H-M   'P 1'
#
loop_
_entity.id
_entity.type
_entity.pdbx_description
1 polymer ?
#
loop_
_entity_poly.entity_id
_entity_poly.type
_entity_poly.pdbx_seq_one_letter_code
_entity_poly.pdbx_strand_id
1 'polypeptide(L)'
;MHIAILCIRLRLPSRTLKEKRTVVRSVVERLRNRFNAAVAETDELDNVGIAEIAAVCISNDGAHAQSQAQSMADAVEEWRLDAEVLDVSIEHFPVKGGSSRRRARGSLLLAPRQIGR
;
A
#
# COMPACT_ATOMS: atom_id res chain seq x y z
N MET A 1 5.75 -7.74 15.55
CA MET A 1 5.02 -7.10 14.44
C MET A 1 5.88 -7.15 13.20
N HIS A 2 5.25 -7.38 12.08
CA HIS A 2 5.95 -7.45 10.79
C HIS A 2 5.29 -6.52 9.80
N ILE A 3 6.13 -5.87 8.99
CA ILE A 3 5.67 -4.98 7.94
C ILE A 3 6.21 -5.48 6.62
N ALA A 4 5.35 -5.57 5.61
CA ALA A 4 5.78 -5.84 4.25
C ALA A 4 5.40 -4.64 3.38
N ILE A 5 6.35 -4.18 2.59
CA ILE A 5 6.14 -3.05 1.68
C ILE A 5 6.25 -3.56 0.26
N LEU A 6 5.19 -3.34 -0.50
CA LEU A 6 5.13 -3.65 -1.92
C LEU A 6 5.26 -2.35 -2.70
N CYS A 7 6.17 -2.32 -3.68
CA CYS A 7 6.23 -1.23 -4.65
C CYS A 7 6.05 -1.79 -6.05
N ILE A 8 5.14 -1.19 -6.81
CA ILE A 8 4.88 -1.60 -8.19
C ILE A 8 5.04 -0.39 -9.09
N ARG A 9 5.82 -0.54 -10.15
CA ARG A 9 5.93 0.49 -11.19
C ARG A 9 5.16 0.01 -12.41
N LEU A 10 4.35 0.92 -12.94
CA LEU A 10 3.48 0.64 -14.07
C LEU A 10 3.76 1.62 -15.20
N ARG A 11 3.72 1.12 -16.43
CA ARG A 11 3.65 1.97 -17.61
C ARG A 11 2.20 1.99 -18.10
N LEU A 12 1.71 3.19 -18.33
CA LEU A 12 0.32 3.41 -18.71
C LEU A 12 0.25 4.06 -20.08
N PRO A 13 -0.74 3.74 -20.91
CA PRO A 13 -0.91 4.40 -22.21
C PRO A 13 -1.60 5.75 -22.07
N SER A 14 -1.59 6.33 -20.90
CA SER A 14 -2.25 7.60 -20.64
C SER A 14 -1.58 8.73 -21.38
N ARG A 15 -2.38 9.66 -21.88
CA ARG A 15 -1.87 10.86 -22.59
C ARG A 15 -2.00 12.12 -21.77
N THR A 16 -2.78 12.06 -20.66
CA THR A 16 -2.96 13.20 -19.77
C THR A 16 -2.85 12.71 -18.34
N LEU A 17 -2.53 13.64 -17.43
CA LEU A 17 -2.52 13.31 -16.00
C LEU A 17 -3.90 12.91 -15.52
N LYS A 18 -4.95 13.46 -16.11
CA LYS A 18 -6.31 13.11 -15.73
C LYS A 18 -6.60 11.64 -16.03
N GLU A 19 -6.21 11.18 -17.21
CA GLU A 19 -6.37 9.77 -17.58
C GLU A 19 -5.57 8.87 -16.64
N LYS A 20 -4.31 9.27 -16.39
CA LYS A 20 -3.45 8.50 -15.49
C LYS A 20 -4.07 8.39 -14.11
N ARG A 21 -4.54 9.51 -13.55
CA ARG A 21 -5.10 9.53 -12.20
C ARG A 21 -6.32 8.63 -12.09
N THR A 22 -7.10 8.53 -13.15
CA THR A 22 -8.26 7.63 -13.16
C THR A 22 -7.83 6.17 -13.00
N VAL A 23 -6.81 5.75 -13.76
CA VAL A 23 -6.31 4.38 -13.67
C VAL A 23 -5.67 4.12 -12.32
N VAL A 24 -4.81 5.04 -11.86
CA VAL A 24 -4.14 4.89 -10.57
C VAL A 24 -5.14 4.79 -9.44
N ARG A 25 -6.16 5.64 -9.45
CA ARG A 25 -7.20 5.62 -8.42
C ARG A 25 -7.91 4.27 -8.41
N SER A 26 -8.21 3.74 -9.59
CA SER A 26 -8.86 2.44 -9.69
C SER A 26 -8.01 1.33 -9.07
N VAL A 27 -6.71 1.32 -9.37
CA VAL A 27 -5.81 0.31 -8.81
C VAL A 27 -5.73 0.45 -7.30
N VAL A 28 -5.53 1.67 -6.82
CA VAL A 28 -5.41 1.94 -5.38
C VAL A 28 -6.68 1.50 -4.65
N GLU A 29 -7.84 1.85 -5.17
CA GLU A 29 -9.11 1.51 -4.52
C GLU A 29 -9.35 0.00 -4.54
N ARG A 30 -9.04 -0.68 -5.64
CA ARG A 30 -9.18 -2.14 -5.70
C ARG A 30 -8.30 -2.82 -4.66
N LEU A 31 -7.06 -2.36 -4.53
CA LEU A 31 -6.15 -2.93 -3.53
C LEU A 31 -6.66 -2.70 -2.13
N ARG A 32 -7.13 -1.49 -1.84
CA ARG A 32 -7.68 -1.18 -0.52
C ARG A 32 -8.91 -2.00 -0.18
N ASN A 33 -9.78 -2.22 -1.17
CA ASN A 33 -11.03 -2.95 -0.94
C ASN A 33 -10.81 -4.44 -0.78
N ARG A 34 -9.80 -4.99 -1.43
CA ARG A 34 -9.56 -6.43 -1.42
C ARG A 34 -8.59 -6.85 -0.33
N PHE A 35 -7.69 -5.96 0.05
CA PHE A 35 -6.64 -6.28 1.02
C PHE A 35 -6.64 -5.29 2.17
N ASN A 36 -6.25 -5.77 3.34
CA ASN A 36 -6.11 -4.91 4.51
C ASN A 36 -4.72 -4.26 4.47
N ALA A 37 -4.60 -3.18 3.70
CA ALA A 37 -3.32 -2.53 3.46
C ALA A 37 -3.52 -1.03 3.26
N ALA A 38 -2.48 -0.28 3.59
CA ALA A 38 -2.41 1.14 3.23
C ALA A 38 -1.79 1.22 1.84
N VAL A 39 -2.44 1.94 0.92
CA VAL A 39 -2.03 2.00 -0.48
C VAL A 39 -2.05 3.43 -0.97
N ALA A 40 -1.01 3.81 -1.71
CA ALA A 40 -0.93 5.15 -2.28
C ALA A 40 -0.01 5.17 -3.50
N GLU A 41 -0.20 6.17 -4.36
CA GLU A 41 0.79 6.50 -5.38
C GLU A 41 1.91 7.27 -4.69
N THR A 42 3.17 6.84 -4.88
CA THR A 42 4.29 7.33 -4.07
C THR A 42 5.36 8.07 -4.87
N ASP A 43 5.36 7.94 -6.18
CA ASP A 43 6.38 8.60 -7.01
C ASP A 43 5.83 8.81 -8.41
N GLU A 44 6.53 9.59 -9.22
CA GLU A 44 6.18 9.86 -10.62
C GLU A 44 4.82 10.54 -10.76
N LEU A 45 4.45 11.35 -9.76
CA LEU A 45 3.09 11.92 -9.70
C LEU A 45 2.77 12.79 -10.91
N ASP A 46 3.78 13.45 -11.48
CA ASP A 46 3.61 14.33 -12.64
C ASP A 46 3.95 13.64 -13.95
N ASN A 47 4.29 12.37 -13.93
CA ASN A 47 4.61 11.61 -15.14
C ASN A 47 3.34 11.01 -15.70
N VAL A 48 3.04 11.33 -16.97
CA VAL A 48 1.80 10.89 -17.61
C VAL A 48 1.79 9.39 -17.86
N GLY A 49 2.94 8.81 -18.15
CA GLY A 49 3.05 7.43 -18.59
C GLY A 49 3.54 6.43 -17.56
N ILE A 50 4.01 6.91 -16.40
CA ILE A 50 4.59 6.04 -15.37
C ILE A 50 3.90 6.31 -14.04
N ALA A 51 3.59 5.24 -13.32
CA ALA A 51 3.08 5.35 -11.95
C ALA A 51 3.85 4.42 -11.04
N GLU A 52 4.09 4.87 -9.83
CA GLU A 52 4.60 4.01 -8.79
C GLU A 52 3.58 3.95 -7.67
N ILE A 53 3.15 2.75 -7.32
CA ILE A 53 2.15 2.53 -6.28
C ILE A 53 2.81 1.68 -5.20
N ALA A 54 2.65 2.10 -3.96
CA ALA A 54 3.15 1.34 -2.83
C ALA A 54 2.01 0.92 -1.92
N ALA A 55 2.18 -0.25 -1.31
CA ALA A 55 1.23 -0.78 -0.33
C ALA A 55 1.99 -1.32 0.86
N VAL A 56 1.42 -1.13 2.05
CA VAL A 56 2.03 -1.58 3.29
C VAL A 56 1.06 -2.52 4.01
N CYS A 57 1.57 -3.71 4.33
CA CYS A 57 0.84 -4.72 5.09
C CYS A 57 1.47 -4.86 6.46
N ILE A 58 0.63 -5.01 7.47
CA ILE A 58 1.08 -5.22 8.85
C ILE A 58 0.49 -6.54 9.34
N SER A 59 1.31 -7.34 10.01
CA SER A 59 0.84 -8.60 10.58
C SER A 59 1.68 -8.95 11.81
N ASN A 60 1.13 -9.81 12.66
CA ASN A 60 1.92 -10.41 13.73
C ASN A 60 2.70 -11.62 13.22
N ASP A 61 2.53 -11.99 11.95
CA ASP A 61 3.18 -13.12 11.32
C ASP A 61 3.87 -12.63 10.04
N GLY A 62 5.21 -12.78 10.00
CA GLY A 62 6.00 -12.29 8.87
C GLY A 62 5.68 -13.01 7.56
N ALA A 63 5.44 -14.31 7.61
CA ALA A 63 5.08 -15.07 6.42
C ALA A 63 3.74 -14.59 5.86
N HIS A 64 2.79 -14.26 6.73
CA HIS A 64 1.50 -13.74 6.31
C HIS A 64 1.65 -12.35 5.67
N ALA A 65 2.47 -11.48 6.26
CA ALA A 65 2.69 -10.14 5.69
C ALA A 65 3.28 -10.23 4.29
N GLN A 66 4.29 -11.08 4.11
CA GLN A 66 4.93 -11.28 2.81
C GLN A 66 3.96 -11.89 1.81
N SER A 67 3.20 -12.88 2.24
CA SER A 67 2.23 -13.55 1.39
C SER A 67 1.15 -12.58 0.91
N GLN A 68 0.72 -11.68 1.79
CA GLN A 68 -0.28 -10.69 1.42
C GLN A 68 0.28 -9.69 0.40
N ALA A 69 1.53 -9.26 0.59
CA ALA A 69 2.17 -8.37 -0.38
C ALA A 69 2.29 -9.06 -1.75
N GLN A 70 2.67 -10.33 -1.77
CA GLN A 70 2.76 -11.08 -3.02
C GLN A 70 1.39 -11.23 -3.67
N SER A 71 0.36 -11.49 -2.89
CA SER A 71 -1.01 -11.61 -3.41
C SER A 71 -1.48 -10.30 -4.04
N MET A 72 -1.10 -9.17 -3.47
CA MET A 72 -1.43 -7.86 -4.05
C MET A 72 -0.72 -7.66 -5.39
N ALA A 73 0.55 -8.02 -5.47
CA ALA A 73 1.29 -7.92 -6.72
C ALA A 73 0.65 -8.80 -7.80
N ASP A 74 0.30 -10.04 -7.42
CA ASP A 74 -0.34 -10.97 -8.36
C ASP A 74 -1.68 -10.44 -8.82
N ALA A 75 -2.45 -9.84 -7.92
CA ALA A 75 -3.76 -9.29 -8.26
C ALA A 75 -3.64 -8.17 -9.30
N VAL A 76 -2.66 -7.28 -9.13
CA VAL A 76 -2.45 -6.19 -10.08
C VAL A 76 -2.13 -6.74 -11.47
N GLU A 77 -1.31 -7.78 -11.53
CA GLU A 77 -0.96 -8.40 -12.81
C GLU A 77 -2.14 -9.11 -13.46
N GLU A 78 -3.04 -9.68 -12.65
CA GLU A 78 -4.24 -10.34 -13.14
C GLU A 78 -5.31 -9.39 -13.64
N TRP A 79 -5.37 -8.20 -13.02
CA TRP A 79 -6.34 -7.20 -13.46
C TRP A 79 -5.91 -6.69 -14.82
N ARG A 80 -6.67 -7.02 -15.82
CA ARG A 80 -6.36 -6.68 -17.19
C ARG A 80 -6.48 -5.19 -17.42
N LEU A 81 -5.56 -4.48 -16.81
CA LEU A 81 -5.40 -3.05 -17.00
C LEU A 81 -4.63 -2.84 -18.30
N ASP A 82 -4.92 -1.75 -18.99
CA ASP A 82 -4.06 -1.32 -20.08
C ASP A 82 -2.76 -0.74 -19.48
N ALA A 83 -2.08 -1.58 -18.72
CA ALA A 83 -0.87 -1.16 -18.03
C ALA A 83 0.12 -2.29 -18.06
N GLU A 84 1.38 -1.94 -18.19
CA GLU A 84 2.48 -2.89 -18.16
C GLU A 84 3.17 -2.79 -16.81
N VAL A 85 3.34 -3.92 -16.12
CA VAL A 85 4.10 -3.97 -14.87
C VAL A 85 5.58 -3.92 -15.22
N LEU A 86 6.24 -2.84 -14.88
CA LEU A 86 7.66 -2.65 -15.17
C LEU A 86 8.55 -3.24 -14.09
N ASP A 87 8.12 -3.18 -12.84
CA ASP A 87 8.92 -3.61 -11.72
C ASP A 87 8.04 -3.88 -10.51
N VAL A 88 8.43 -4.87 -9.71
CA VAL A 88 7.78 -5.22 -8.46
C VAL A 88 8.87 -5.47 -7.43
N SER A 89 8.77 -4.82 -6.28
CA SER A 89 9.67 -5.11 -5.18
C SER A 89 8.86 -5.30 -3.90
N ILE A 90 9.31 -6.24 -3.07
CA ILE A 90 8.69 -6.50 -1.77
C ILE A 90 9.81 -6.51 -0.75
N GLU A 91 9.65 -5.69 0.29
CA GLU A 91 10.55 -5.65 1.42
C GLU A 91 9.81 -6.07 2.67
N HIS A 92 10.49 -6.75 3.56
CA HIS A 92 9.89 -7.25 4.78
C HIS A 92 10.76 -6.82 5.97
N PHE A 93 10.10 -6.27 6.97
CA PHE A 93 10.78 -5.80 8.18
C PHE A 93 10.11 -6.37 9.42
N PRO A 94 10.81 -7.14 10.23
CA PRO A 94 10.35 -7.41 11.58
C PRO A 94 10.51 -6.14 12.42
N VAL A 95 9.47 -5.73 13.10
CA VAL A 95 9.50 -4.58 13.96
C VAL A 95 9.42 -5.04 15.39
N LYS A 96 10.45 -4.74 16.14
CA LYS A 96 10.54 -5.16 17.51
C LYS A 96 9.61 -4.29 18.34
N GLY A 97 8.65 -4.90 18.95
CA GLY A 97 7.80 -4.23 19.90
C GLY A 97 8.57 -3.99 21.18
N GLY A 98 8.14 -3.09 21.94
CA GLY A 98 8.51 -3.01 22.93
C GLY A 98 9.07 -2.64 24.20
N SER A 99 10.26 -3.05 24.52
CA SER A 99 10.85 -2.72 25.80
C SER A 99 11.04 -1.21 25.98
N SER A 100 11.18 -0.48 24.91
CA SER A 100 11.26 0.97 24.96
C SER A 100 9.91 1.65 24.84
N ARG A 101 8.86 0.85 24.76
CA ARG A 101 7.54 1.41 24.59
C ARG A 101 7.08 2.12 25.84
N ARG A 102 6.61 3.32 25.67
CA ARG A 102 6.04 4.05 26.74
C ARG A 102 4.59 3.77 26.89
N ARG A 103 4.14 3.58 28.12
CA ARG A 103 2.74 3.51 28.36
C ARG A 103 2.11 4.87 28.10
N ALA A 104 1.08 4.88 27.29
CA ALA A 104 0.36 6.09 27.05
C ALA A 104 -0.34 6.54 28.34
N ARG A 105 -0.14 7.79 28.67
CA ARG A 105 -0.64 8.29 29.92
C ARG A 105 -1.89 9.06 29.69
N GLY A 106 -2.93 8.61 30.26
CA GLY A 106 -4.16 9.31 30.18
C GLY A 106 -4.64 9.48 28.80
N SER A 107 -3.93 9.11 28.03
CA SER A 107 -4.34 9.28 26.74
C SER A 107 -5.33 8.32 26.44
N LEU A 108 -5.10 8.19 27.27
CA LEU A 108 -5.69 7.56 27.07
C LEU A 108 -6.90 7.84 27.18
N LEU A 109 -6.86 8.18 27.58
CA LEU A 109 -8.00 8.37 27.80
C LEU A 109 -8.78 9.01 26.84
N LEU A 110 -8.26 8.94 26.62
CA LEU A 110 -8.80 9.36 25.93
C LEU A 110 -9.60 9.52 25.25
N ALA A 111 -9.49 9.62 25.15
CA ALA A 111 -10.08 9.86 24.66
C ALA A 111 -11.03 9.83 24.02
N PRO A 112 -11.20 9.99 24.02
CA PRO A 112 -12.06 9.89 23.50
C PRO A 112 -12.73 9.99 22.50
N ARG A 113 -12.36 10.04 22.48
CA ARG A 113 -12.81 10.20 21.81
C ARG A 113 -13.37 10.29 21.00
N GLN A 114 -13.10 10.36 20.93
CA GLN A 114 -13.44 10.56 20.37
C GLN A 114 -13.96 10.50 19.61
N ILE A 115 -13.87 10.58 19.49
CA ILE A 115 -14.30 10.63 18.92
C ILE A 115 -14.95 10.57 18.20
N GLY A 116 -14.98 10.69 17.95
CA GLY A 116 -15.60 10.77 17.47
C GLY A 116 -15.93 10.78 16.74
N ARG A 117 -15.72 10.92 16.55
CA ARG A 117 -16.03 11.02 16.03
C ARG A 117 -16.49 10.95 15.60
#